data_b12cca36f11242bc494c5d29bade8da5
#
_entry.id   b12cca36f11242bc494c5d29bade8da5
#
_cell.length_a   1.000
_cell.length_b   1.000
_cell.length_c   1.000
_cell.angle_alpha   90.00
_cell.angle_beta   90.00
_cell.angle_gamma   90.00
#
_symmetry.space_group_name_H-M   'P 1'
#
loop_
_entity.id
_entity.type
_entity.pdbx_description
1 polymer ?
#
loop_
_entity_poly.entity_id
_entity_poly.type
_entity_poly.pdbx_seq_one_letter_code
_entity_poly.pdbx_strand_id
1 'polypeptide(L)'
;MKRYNIVLFTLIVCACSVQAQTVEPITYKQYMHKVSADNLEYAAEKMNVSAAHADVIAAKVFDDPSLSFTYSNNEDHTLQMGQSYELELSQNVTLGRRTAGIKLARSQNELAEIVLDDYFRNLQADATIAYLEVMKQKQLSDIKRSAWSNMYDLAKSDSIRLASGKIMEVEAIQSRLEADIMYNEVLQAETDLKQAYMQLSLFVGTTVTDTLFHPVEELKKPEQVFVLNGLIEGAIEHRSDLLAALKNTEVARRELILAKREKRPDVEFSLGWSHNKRVRNEEAPAPAFNGVSAGIAIPLSFSSLNRGAVNAARFRARQAELQYEQMCLQVQREVMGAYQQFQSQALQVKHYEGGILKQAQDVLEGKIYSYNRGEVSLLEILNAQRTYDEVQAQYIETLFNYNAALVELERNCGIWDIKG
;
A
#
# COMPACT_ATOMS: atom_id res chain seq x y z
N MET A 1 32.20 -31.94 61.37
CA MET A 1 32.59 -30.94 60.38
C MET A 1 31.38 -30.72 59.45
N LYS A 2 30.58 -29.64 59.68
CA LYS A 2 29.42 -29.30 58.93
C LYS A 2 29.85 -28.30 57.83
N ARG A 3 29.67 -28.66 56.56
CA ARG A 3 29.88 -27.75 55.41
C ARG A 3 28.60 -26.96 55.20
N TYR A 4 28.65 -25.63 55.33
CA TYR A 4 27.56 -24.72 54.97
C TYR A 4 27.67 -24.36 53.49
N ASN A 5 26.68 -24.77 52.70
CA ASN A 5 26.51 -24.30 51.34
C ASN A 5 25.82 -22.90 51.38
N ILE A 6 26.57 -21.88 51.00
CA ILE A 6 26.04 -20.54 50.76
C ILE A 6 25.47 -20.54 49.36
N VAL A 7 24.15 -20.55 49.24
CA VAL A 7 23.45 -20.32 47.97
C VAL A 7 23.39 -18.79 47.76
N LEU A 8 24.23 -18.34 46.87
CA LEU A 8 24.20 -16.93 46.42
C LEU A 8 23.01 -16.74 45.51
N PHE A 9 21.94 -16.11 46.06
CA PHE A 9 20.73 -15.72 45.29
C PHE A 9 21.04 -14.44 44.50
N THR A 10 21.44 -14.59 43.22
CA THR A 10 21.64 -13.46 42.32
C THR A 10 20.29 -12.94 41.93
N LEU A 11 19.89 -11.85 42.55
CA LEU A 11 18.71 -11.05 42.19
C LEU A 11 18.98 -10.39 40.82
N ILE A 12 18.52 -10.96 39.74
CA ILE A 12 18.46 -10.29 38.43
C ILE A 12 17.34 -9.27 38.52
N VAL A 13 17.69 -8.05 38.83
CA VAL A 13 16.83 -6.89 38.65
C VAL A 13 16.72 -6.71 37.15
N CYS A 14 15.66 -7.21 36.56
CA CYS A 14 15.20 -6.80 35.24
C CYS A 14 14.83 -5.32 35.35
N ALA A 15 15.78 -4.44 35.10
CA ALA A 15 15.49 -3.03 34.84
C ALA A 15 14.70 -3.01 33.53
N CYS A 16 13.36 -3.05 33.62
CA CYS A 16 12.50 -2.56 32.57
C CYS A 16 12.86 -1.07 32.42
N SER A 17 13.78 -0.78 31.51
CA SER A 17 13.94 0.57 31.01
C SER A 17 12.60 0.94 30.37
N VAL A 18 11.80 1.71 31.10
CA VAL A 18 10.71 2.48 30.50
C VAL A 18 11.41 3.44 29.54
N GLN A 19 11.55 3.01 28.29
CA GLN A 19 11.97 3.92 27.24
C GLN A 19 10.85 4.95 27.14
N ALA A 20 11.13 6.17 27.57
CA ALA A 20 10.27 7.30 27.33
C ALA A 20 10.11 7.41 25.80
N GLN A 21 8.88 7.35 25.31
CA GLN A 21 8.60 7.59 23.91
C GLN A 21 9.23 8.91 23.51
N THR A 22 10.18 8.88 22.58
CA THR A 22 10.79 10.09 22.05
C THR A 22 9.90 10.63 20.94
N VAL A 23 9.49 11.90 21.06
CA VAL A 23 8.75 12.60 20.01
C VAL A 23 9.78 13.30 19.12
N GLU A 24 9.92 12.82 17.89
CA GLU A 24 10.86 13.40 16.92
C GLU A 24 10.11 14.34 15.97
N PRO A 25 10.52 15.63 15.88
CA PRO A 25 9.94 16.54 14.92
C PRO A 25 10.33 16.11 13.50
N ILE A 26 9.36 16.05 12.60
CA ILE A 26 9.59 15.62 11.23
C ILE A 26 8.88 16.55 10.23
N THR A 27 9.60 16.92 9.16
CA THR A 27 8.99 17.63 8.03
C THR A 27 8.33 16.63 7.06
N TYR A 28 7.36 17.10 6.28
CA TYR A 28 6.69 16.27 5.29
C TYR A 28 7.68 15.56 4.34
N LYS A 29 8.69 16.27 3.85
CA LYS A 29 9.72 15.70 2.96
C LYS A 29 10.53 14.58 3.63
N GLN A 30 10.92 14.78 4.89
CA GLN A 30 11.64 13.75 5.66
C GLN A 30 10.76 12.53 5.93
N TYR A 31 9.48 12.77 6.25
CA TYR A 31 8.50 11.72 6.47
C TYR A 31 8.31 10.86 5.21
N MET A 32 8.05 11.49 4.04
CA MET A 32 7.87 10.77 2.79
C MET A 32 9.13 10.00 2.36
N HIS A 33 10.32 10.53 2.67
CA HIS A 33 11.56 9.79 2.43
C HIS A 33 11.63 8.52 3.30
N LYS A 34 11.25 8.61 4.59
CA LYS A 34 11.19 7.42 5.47
C LYS A 34 10.13 6.42 4.99
N VAL A 35 8.94 6.87 4.62
CA VAL A 35 7.87 6.01 4.06
C VAL A 35 8.38 5.23 2.84
N SER A 36 9.07 5.90 1.91
CA SER A 36 9.58 5.23 0.70
C SER A 36 10.73 4.25 0.97
N ALA A 37 11.49 4.45 2.05
CA ALA A 37 12.64 3.61 2.42
C ALA A 37 12.25 2.43 3.33
N ASP A 38 11.42 2.68 4.33
CA ASP A 38 11.23 1.80 5.48
C ASP A 38 9.85 1.11 5.50
N ASN A 39 8.91 1.49 4.61
CA ASN A 39 7.58 0.86 4.55
C ASN A 39 7.67 -0.60 4.13
N LEU A 40 7.20 -1.51 5.00
CA LEU A 40 7.32 -2.96 4.81
C LEU A 40 6.45 -3.48 3.67
N GLU A 41 5.26 -2.92 3.47
CA GLU A 41 4.35 -3.33 2.38
C GLU A 41 4.94 -2.93 1.02
N TYR A 42 5.48 -1.71 0.93
CA TYR A 42 6.17 -1.26 -0.28
C TYR A 42 7.43 -2.09 -0.57
N ALA A 43 8.17 -2.47 0.49
CA ALA A 43 9.30 -3.38 0.33
C ALA A 43 8.86 -4.77 -0.18
N ALA A 44 7.71 -5.28 0.30
CA ALA A 44 7.13 -6.54 -0.19
C ALA A 44 6.70 -6.43 -1.67
N GLU A 45 6.07 -5.32 -2.07
CA GLU A 45 5.69 -5.10 -3.48
C GLU A 45 6.91 -5.00 -4.41
N LYS A 46 8.04 -4.44 -3.96
CA LYS A 46 9.32 -4.49 -4.70
C LYS A 46 9.81 -5.92 -4.96
N MET A 47 9.50 -6.87 -4.07
CA MET A 47 9.85 -8.28 -4.29
C MET A 47 9.05 -8.90 -5.43
N ASN A 48 7.81 -8.45 -5.70
CA ASN A 48 7.02 -8.90 -6.84
C ASN A 48 7.69 -8.51 -8.18
N VAL A 49 8.27 -7.31 -8.26
CA VAL A 49 9.08 -6.90 -9.43
C VAL A 49 10.34 -7.75 -9.56
N SER A 50 11.02 -8.02 -8.44
CA SER A 50 12.21 -8.87 -8.43
C SER A 50 11.89 -10.30 -8.87
N ALA A 51 10.75 -10.85 -8.45
CA ALA A 51 10.25 -12.16 -8.88
C ALA A 51 9.94 -12.17 -10.38
N ALA A 52 9.22 -11.17 -10.89
CA ALA A 52 8.93 -11.05 -12.32
C ALA A 52 10.22 -10.92 -13.17
N HIS A 53 11.24 -10.22 -12.66
CA HIS A 53 12.56 -10.18 -13.30
C HIS A 53 13.24 -11.55 -13.33
N ALA A 54 13.15 -12.33 -12.24
CA ALA A 54 13.68 -13.69 -12.18
C ALA A 54 12.94 -14.60 -13.19
N ASP A 55 11.63 -14.43 -13.37
CA ASP A 55 10.84 -15.17 -14.37
C ASP A 55 11.31 -14.87 -15.80
N VAL A 56 11.75 -13.64 -16.09
CA VAL A 56 12.39 -13.31 -17.39
C VAL A 56 13.69 -14.08 -17.59
N ILE A 57 14.47 -14.27 -16.51
CA ILE A 57 15.72 -15.06 -16.58
C ILE A 57 15.36 -16.53 -16.79
N ALA A 58 14.41 -17.07 -16.05
CA ALA A 58 13.93 -18.44 -16.17
C ALA A 58 13.40 -18.74 -17.58
N ALA A 59 12.62 -17.81 -18.17
CA ALA A 59 12.10 -17.97 -19.52
C ALA A 59 13.20 -18.02 -20.62
N LYS A 60 14.43 -17.55 -20.32
CA LYS A 60 15.58 -17.59 -21.23
C LYS A 60 16.33 -18.93 -21.18
N VAL A 61 16.10 -19.73 -20.18
CA VAL A 61 16.78 -21.04 -20.03
C VAL A 61 16.28 -21.99 -21.12
N PHE A 62 17.18 -22.83 -21.65
CA PHE A 62 16.82 -23.95 -22.52
C PHE A 62 16.33 -25.12 -21.66
N ASP A 63 15.49 -25.97 -22.25
CA ASP A 63 15.15 -27.23 -21.61
C ASP A 63 16.43 -28.04 -21.38
N ASP A 64 16.58 -28.64 -20.19
CA ASP A 64 17.78 -29.40 -19.88
C ASP A 64 17.88 -30.67 -20.72
N PRO A 65 19.09 -31.09 -21.15
CA PRO A 65 19.28 -32.38 -21.78
C PRO A 65 19.02 -33.50 -20.78
N SER A 66 18.41 -34.56 -21.23
CA SER A 66 18.19 -35.77 -20.41
C SER A 66 19.20 -36.85 -20.79
N LEU A 67 19.78 -37.51 -19.79
CA LEU A 67 20.65 -38.67 -19.96
C LEU A 67 19.92 -39.90 -19.42
N SER A 68 19.65 -40.88 -20.26
CA SER A 68 19.04 -42.14 -19.87
C SER A 68 20.04 -43.28 -19.95
N PHE A 69 19.94 -44.21 -19.00
CA PHE A 69 20.69 -45.46 -19.00
C PHE A 69 19.71 -46.61 -18.92
N THR A 70 19.76 -47.48 -19.90
CA THR A 70 18.90 -48.68 -19.97
C THR A 70 19.76 -49.93 -19.92
N TYR A 71 19.44 -50.83 -19.01
CA TYR A 71 19.99 -52.16 -18.98
C TYR A 71 18.88 -53.15 -19.29
N SER A 72 19.13 -54.02 -20.29
CA SER A 72 18.23 -55.12 -20.66
C SER A 72 18.93 -56.44 -20.50
N ASN A 73 18.25 -57.38 -19.84
CA ASN A 73 18.72 -58.76 -19.72
C ASN A 73 17.71 -59.73 -20.30
N ASN A 74 18.06 -60.27 -21.45
CA ASN A 74 17.24 -61.23 -22.21
C ASN A 74 17.88 -62.63 -22.19
N GLU A 75 18.74 -62.93 -21.20
CA GLU A 75 19.31 -64.25 -20.99
C GLU A 75 18.32 -65.12 -20.19
N ASP A 76 17.35 -65.71 -20.84
CA ASP A 76 16.55 -66.78 -20.34
C ASP A 76 17.18 -68.12 -20.76
N HIS A 77 16.95 -69.19 -19.98
CA HIS A 77 17.50 -70.53 -20.24
C HIS A 77 17.20 -71.10 -21.64
N THR A 78 16.09 -70.66 -22.26
CA THR A 78 15.67 -71.11 -23.55
C THR A 78 16.06 -70.17 -24.69
N LEU A 79 16.09 -68.87 -24.46
CA LEU A 79 16.27 -67.90 -25.54
C LEU A 79 17.71 -67.42 -25.68
N GLN A 80 18.50 -67.31 -24.63
CA GLN A 80 19.93 -66.89 -24.60
C GLN A 80 20.21 -65.67 -25.48
N MET A 81 19.33 -64.63 -25.45
CA MET A 81 19.39 -63.45 -26.32
C MET A 81 20.37 -62.37 -25.86
N GLY A 82 21.12 -62.66 -24.80
CA GLY A 82 22.16 -61.79 -24.32
C GLY A 82 21.70 -60.59 -23.45
N GLN A 83 22.63 -59.71 -23.14
CA GLN A 83 22.41 -58.52 -22.32
C GLN A 83 22.80 -57.29 -23.15
N SER A 84 22.09 -56.18 -22.94
CA SER A 84 22.45 -54.91 -23.55
C SER A 84 22.51 -53.75 -22.55
N TYR A 85 23.40 -52.84 -22.79
CA TYR A 85 23.54 -51.58 -22.10
C TYR A 85 23.35 -50.47 -23.11
N GLU A 86 22.50 -49.51 -22.79
CA GLU A 86 22.24 -48.35 -23.66
C GLU A 86 22.37 -47.08 -22.84
N LEU A 87 23.07 -46.10 -23.41
CA LEU A 87 23.21 -44.76 -22.91
C LEU A 87 22.68 -43.81 -23.96
N GLU A 88 21.65 -43.03 -23.64
CA GLU A 88 21.06 -42.06 -24.56
C GLU A 88 21.07 -40.67 -23.96
N LEU A 89 21.52 -39.68 -24.72
CA LEU A 89 21.42 -38.26 -24.45
C LEU A 89 20.35 -37.68 -25.36
N SER A 90 19.33 -37.02 -24.77
CA SER A 90 18.30 -36.37 -25.56
C SER A 90 18.11 -34.91 -25.18
N GLN A 91 17.71 -34.08 -26.16
CA GLN A 91 17.51 -32.63 -26.02
C GLN A 91 16.24 -32.20 -26.74
N ASN A 92 15.33 -31.54 -26.01
CA ASN A 92 14.17 -30.89 -26.57
C ASN A 92 14.50 -29.52 -27.18
N VAL A 93 14.01 -29.29 -28.39
CA VAL A 93 14.12 -28.00 -29.08
C VAL A 93 12.71 -27.45 -29.35
N THR A 94 12.38 -26.34 -28.72
CA THR A 94 11.08 -25.68 -28.83
C THR A 94 11.04 -24.73 -30.03
N LEU A 95 10.13 -24.95 -30.97
CA LEU A 95 10.00 -24.15 -32.19
C LEU A 95 9.22 -22.84 -31.96
N GLY A 96 9.88 -21.82 -31.42
CA GLY A 96 9.33 -20.48 -31.25
C GLY A 96 8.46 -20.29 -29.99
N ARG A 97 8.18 -21.33 -29.20
CA ARG A 97 7.50 -21.25 -27.92
C ARG A 97 8.35 -20.47 -26.91
N ARG A 98 9.63 -20.80 -26.78
CA ARG A 98 10.59 -20.10 -25.92
C ARG A 98 10.67 -18.60 -26.21
N THR A 99 10.79 -18.20 -27.50
CA THR A 99 10.84 -16.78 -27.87
C THR A 99 9.55 -16.03 -27.50
N ALA A 100 8.38 -16.70 -27.65
CA ALA A 100 7.10 -16.13 -27.23
C ALA A 100 7.00 -16.03 -25.69
N GLY A 101 7.46 -17.06 -24.96
CA GLY A 101 7.55 -17.05 -23.50
C GLY A 101 8.44 -15.93 -22.95
N ILE A 102 9.63 -15.71 -23.52
CA ILE A 102 10.51 -14.62 -23.15
C ILE A 102 9.84 -13.25 -23.34
N LYS A 103 9.12 -13.06 -24.45
CA LYS A 103 8.40 -11.81 -24.73
C LYS A 103 7.24 -11.61 -23.77
N LEU A 104 6.54 -12.67 -23.38
CA LEU A 104 5.48 -12.62 -22.37
C LEU A 104 6.06 -12.26 -21.02
N ALA A 105 7.09 -12.96 -20.56
CA ALA A 105 7.74 -12.70 -19.27
C ALA A 105 8.26 -11.24 -19.16
N ARG A 106 8.82 -10.69 -20.24
CA ARG A 106 9.22 -9.27 -20.28
C ARG A 106 8.03 -8.34 -20.13
N SER A 107 6.93 -8.57 -20.86
CA SER A 107 5.72 -7.75 -20.71
C SER A 107 5.12 -7.86 -19.32
N GLN A 108 5.20 -9.02 -18.67
CA GLN A 108 4.77 -9.22 -17.29
C GLN A 108 5.67 -8.48 -16.29
N ASN A 109 7.01 -8.47 -16.52
CA ASN A 109 7.92 -7.67 -15.70
C ASN A 109 7.62 -6.18 -15.80
N GLU A 110 7.44 -5.66 -17.03
CA GLU A 110 7.08 -4.25 -17.25
C GLU A 110 5.71 -3.91 -16.61
N LEU A 111 4.76 -4.84 -16.61
CA LEU A 111 3.49 -4.68 -15.89
C LEU A 111 3.71 -4.62 -14.39
N ALA A 112 4.56 -5.49 -13.82
CA ALA A 112 4.86 -5.49 -12.39
C ALA A 112 5.52 -4.16 -11.93
N GLU A 113 6.39 -3.57 -12.76
CA GLU A 113 6.98 -2.24 -12.50
C GLU A 113 5.89 -1.15 -12.44
N ILE A 114 4.96 -1.12 -13.40
CA ILE A 114 3.86 -0.14 -13.43
C ILE A 114 2.90 -0.35 -12.23
N VAL A 115 2.63 -1.60 -11.84
CA VAL A 115 1.81 -1.92 -10.66
C VAL A 115 2.50 -1.43 -9.38
N LEU A 116 3.83 -1.54 -9.29
CA LEU A 116 4.59 -0.99 -8.17
C LEU A 116 4.49 0.54 -8.10
N ASP A 117 4.52 1.23 -9.25
CA ASP A 117 4.32 2.68 -9.32
C ASP A 117 2.91 3.07 -8.87
N ASP A 118 1.89 2.28 -9.23
CA ASP A 118 0.52 2.49 -8.75
C ASP A 118 0.40 2.29 -7.25
N TYR A 119 1.03 1.25 -6.71
CA TYR A 119 1.08 1.03 -5.27
C TYR A 119 1.72 2.22 -4.55
N PHE A 120 2.86 2.72 -5.06
CA PHE A 120 3.55 3.88 -4.47
C PHE A 120 2.69 5.14 -4.52
N ARG A 121 1.98 5.40 -5.62
CA ARG A 121 1.04 6.52 -5.74
C ARG A 121 -0.03 6.49 -4.65
N ASN A 122 -0.64 5.32 -4.41
CA ASN A 122 -1.63 5.14 -3.37
C ASN A 122 -1.02 5.28 -1.97
N LEU A 123 0.11 4.65 -1.71
CA LEU A 123 0.85 4.76 -0.45
C LEU A 123 1.21 6.21 -0.12
N GLN A 124 1.65 6.98 -1.11
CA GLN A 124 1.99 8.39 -0.95
C GLN A 124 0.77 9.22 -0.53
N ALA A 125 -0.39 8.99 -1.16
CA ALA A 125 -1.62 9.67 -0.81
C ALA A 125 -2.09 9.31 0.62
N ASP A 126 -2.13 8.02 0.95
CA ASP A 126 -2.57 7.55 2.26
C ASP A 126 -1.64 8.03 3.39
N ALA A 127 -0.31 7.98 3.17
CA ALA A 127 0.67 8.50 4.10
C ALA A 127 0.53 10.03 4.29
N THR A 128 0.25 10.77 3.21
CA THR A 128 0.03 12.22 3.29
C THR A 128 -1.24 12.55 4.08
N ILE A 129 -2.33 11.82 3.86
CA ILE A 129 -3.57 12.00 4.62
C ILE A 129 -3.33 11.70 6.11
N ALA A 130 -2.56 10.66 6.45
CA ALA A 130 -2.19 10.37 7.83
C ALA A 130 -1.34 11.50 8.46
N TYR A 131 -0.45 12.10 7.69
CA TYR A 131 0.33 13.27 8.13
C TYR A 131 -0.56 14.48 8.42
N LEU A 132 -1.51 14.79 7.53
CA LEU A 132 -2.51 15.84 7.70
C LEU A 132 -3.43 15.57 8.92
N GLU A 133 -3.78 14.30 9.16
CA GLU A 133 -4.60 13.91 10.30
C GLU A 133 -3.93 14.24 11.63
N VAL A 134 -2.62 13.98 11.77
CA VAL A 134 -1.87 14.37 12.97
C VAL A 134 -1.89 15.89 13.16
N MET A 135 -1.72 16.67 12.08
CA MET A 135 -1.78 18.13 12.14
C MET A 135 -3.15 18.61 12.61
N LYS A 136 -4.23 18.01 12.09
CA LYS A 136 -5.61 18.30 12.52
C LYS A 136 -5.80 17.99 14.00
N GLN A 137 -5.46 16.78 14.44
CA GLN A 137 -5.67 16.36 15.83
C GLN A 137 -4.86 17.20 16.81
N LYS A 138 -3.67 17.65 16.43
CA LYS A 138 -2.87 18.58 17.23
C LYS A 138 -3.60 19.91 17.40
N GLN A 139 -4.07 20.51 16.33
CA GLN A 139 -4.78 21.80 16.39
C GLN A 139 -6.09 21.68 17.18
N LEU A 140 -6.85 20.58 17.03
CA LEU A 140 -8.05 20.33 17.83
C LEU A 140 -7.71 20.17 19.32
N SER A 141 -6.64 19.46 19.66
CA SER A 141 -6.17 19.33 21.05
C SER A 141 -5.77 20.69 21.64
N ASP A 142 -5.09 21.53 20.86
CA ASP A 142 -4.70 22.87 21.30
C ASP A 142 -5.92 23.79 21.53
N ILE A 143 -6.97 23.71 20.67
CA ILE A 143 -8.24 24.41 20.85
C ILE A 143 -8.93 23.96 22.14
N LYS A 144 -9.07 22.62 22.34
CA LYS A 144 -9.71 22.09 23.54
C LYS A 144 -8.98 22.48 24.84
N ARG A 145 -7.65 22.46 24.82
CA ARG A 145 -6.81 22.88 25.95
C ARG A 145 -6.99 24.37 26.24
N SER A 146 -7.03 25.22 25.20
CA SER A 146 -7.24 26.66 25.36
C SER A 146 -8.66 26.95 25.92
N ALA A 147 -9.69 26.30 25.40
CA ALA A 147 -11.06 26.42 25.89
C ALA A 147 -11.18 26.02 27.37
N TRP A 148 -10.60 24.87 27.74
CA TRP A 148 -10.54 24.44 29.13
C TRP A 148 -9.82 25.45 30.02
N SER A 149 -8.65 25.97 29.61
CA SER A 149 -7.89 26.94 30.39
C SER A 149 -8.71 28.19 30.66
N ASN A 150 -9.39 28.73 29.64
CA ASN A 150 -10.25 29.93 29.79
C ASN A 150 -11.41 29.66 30.73
N MET A 151 -12.04 28.48 30.66
CA MET A 151 -13.15 28.12 31.53
C MET A 151 -12.70 27.85 32.97
N TYR A 152 -11.51 27.28 33.17
CA TYR A 152 -10.92 27.08 34.48
C TYR A 152 -10.63 28.43 35.16
N ASP A 153 -10.08 29.42 34.43
CA ASP A 153 -9.83 30.76 34.94
C ASP A 153 -11.12 31.51 35.28
N LEU A 154 -12.18 31.32 34.48
CA LEU A 154 -13.52 31.82 34.79
C LEU A 154 -14.06 31.21 36.09
N ALA A 155 -14.02 29.89 36.24
CA ALA A 155 -14.47 29.18 37.45
C ALA A 155 -13.68 29.64 38.72
N LYS A 156 -12.39 29.87 38.56
CA LYS A 156 -11.54 30.44 39.63
C LYS A 156 -11.98 31.87 40.01
N SER A 157 -12.28 32.70 39.01
CA SER A 157 -12.81 34.05 39.23
C SER A 157 -14.19 34.01 39.95
N ASP A 158 -15.07 33.09 39.54
CA ASP A 158 -16.36 32.94 40.13
C ASP A 158 -16.28 32.44 41.58
N SER A 159 -15.33 31.60 41.93
CA SER A 159 -15.06 31.18 43.31
C SER A 159 -14.70 32.40 44.20
N ILE A 160 -13.92 33.38 43.69
CA ILE A 160 -13.58 34.61 44.38
C ILE A 160 -14.83 35.53 44.52
N ARG A 161 -15.64 35.59 43.45
CA ARG A 161 -16.90 36.39 43.46
C ARG A 161 -17.91 35.86 44.45
N LEU A 162 -18.02 34.51 44.59
CA LEU A 162 -18.85 33.86 45.60
C LEU A 162 -18.37 34.21 47.02
N ALA A 163 -17.06 34.12 47.28
CA ALA A 163 -16.51 34.49 48.60
C ALA A 163 -16.77 35.96 48.93
N SER A 164 -16.94 36.83 47.94
CA SER A 164 -17.29 38.24 48.06
C SER A 164 -18.81 38.50 48.09
N GLY A 165 -19.65 37.45 48.02
CA GLY A 165 -21.10 37.56 47.98
C GLY A 165 -21.70 38.19 46.72
N LYS A 166 -20.95 38.17 45.59
CA LYS A 166 -21.36 38.82 44.34
C LYS A 166 -22.14 37.89 43.39
N ILE A 167 -22.03 36.58 43.57
CA ILE A 167 -22.73 35.57 42.79
C ILE A 167 -23.34 34.51 43.72
N MET A 168 -24.27 33.71 43.18
CA MET A 168 -24.87 32.59 43.93
C MET A 168 -23.94 31.39 43.93
N GLU A 169 -24.04 30.54 44.95
CA GLU A 169 -23.25 29.32 45.07
C GLU A 169 -23.48 28.36 43.88
N VAL A 170 -24.69 28.29 43.38
CA VAL A 170 -25.04 27.46 42.21
C VAL A 170 -24.28 27.88 40.96
N GLU A 171 -24.03 29.19 40.73
CA GLU A 171 -23.28 29.68 39.56
C GLU A 171 -21.80 29.31 39.68
N ALA A 172 -21.21 29.40 40.85
CA ALA A 172 -19.82 28.99 41.09
C ALA A 172 -19.62 27.46 40.96
N ILE A 173 -20.62 26.65 41.38
CA ILE A 173 -20.60 25.21 41.19
C ILE A 173 -20.73 24.87 39.70
N GLN A 174 -21.60 25.57 38.97
CA GLN A 174 -21.83 25.35 37.55
C GLN A 174 -20.60 25.69 36.71
N SER A 175 -19.93 26.81 36.95
CA SER A 175 -18.68 27.16 36.22
C SER A 175 -17.57 26.15 36.46
N ARG A 176 -17.44 25.63 37.69
CA ARG A 176 -16.47 24.60 38.02
C ARG A 176 -16.79 23.26 37.32
N LEU A 177 -18.06 22.83 37.36
CA LEU A 177 -18.51 21.61 36.69
C LEU A 177 -18.22 21.66 35.17
N GLU A 178 -18.49 22.80 34.54
CA GLU A 178 -18.20 22.98 33.11
C GLU A 178 -16.70 22.90 32.81
N ALA A 179 -15.83 23.49 33.66
CA ALA A 179 -14.39 23.35 33.53
C ALA A 179 -13.93 21.88 33.66
N ASP A 180 -14.52 21.11 34.59
CA ASP A 180 -14.21 19.69 34.77
C ASP A 180 -14.69 18.85 33.57
N ILE A 181 -15.84 19.19 32.96
CA ILE A 181 -16.34 18.55 31.73
C ILE A 181 -15.37 18.84 30.57
N MET A 182 -14.96 20.10 30.36
CA MET A 182 -14.01 20.47 29.32
C MET A 182 -12.65 19.80 29.49
N TYR A 183 -12.23 19.53 30.74
CA TYR A 183 -11.00 18.77 30.98
C TYR A 183 -11.08 17.33 30.44
N ASN A 184 -12.23 16.68 30.57
CA ASN A 184 -12.43 15.35 29.95
C ASN A 184 -12.34 15.40 28.42
N GLU A 185 -12.81 16.50 27.80
CA GLU A 185 -12.64 16.69 26.34
C GLU A 185 -11.16 16.87 25.95
N VAL A 186 -10.36 17.54 26.78
CA VAL A 186 -8.89 17.63 26.57
C VAL A 186 -8.24 16.25 26.61
N LEU A 187 -8.59 15.43 27.63
CA LEU A 187 -8.06 14.05 27.75
C LEU A 187 -8.42 13.20 26.53
N GLN A 188 -9.64 13.34 26.02
CA GLN A 188 -10.04 12.64 24.80
C GLN A 188 -9.25 13.12 23.58
N ALA A 189 -9.13 14.44 23.38
CA ALA A 189 -8.37 15.00 22.26
C ALA A 189 -6.88 14.62 22.29
N GLU A 190 -6.28 14.53 23.49
CA GLU A 190 -4.90 14.02 23.64
C GLU A 190 -4.79 12.53 23.28
N THR A 191 -5.83 11.75 23.55
CA THR A 191 -5.87 10.34 23.18
C THR A 191 -5.99 10.19 21.67
N ASP A 192 -6.85 10.98 21.03
CA ASP A 192 -7.05 10.98 19.57
C ASP A 192 -5.76 11.40 18.85
N LEU A 193 -5.05 12.40 19.39
CA LEU A 193 -3.73 12.80 18.89
C LEU A 193 -2.70 11.67 18.99
N LYS A 194 -2.67 10.94 20.11
CA LYS A 194 -1.77 9.78 20.26
C LYS A 194 -2.10 8.68 19.25
N GLN A 195 -3.38 8.42 19.00
CA GLN A 195 -3.80 7.45 17.98
C GLN A 195 -3.37 7.89 16.58
N ALA A 196 -3.48 9.17 16.26
CA ALA A 196 -3.00 9.71 14.98
C ALA A 196 -1.47 9.54 14.81
N TYR A 197 -0.68 9.77 15.86
CA TYR A 197 0.77 9.47 15.85
C TYR A 197 1.07 7.99 15.60
N MET A 198 0.29 7.07 16.20
CA MET A 198 0.46 5.64 15.98
C MET A 198 0.19 5.26 14.51
N GLN A 199 -0.87 5.82 13.92
CA GLN A 199 -1.16 5.62 12.50
C GLN A 199 -0.06 6.16 11.59
N LEU A 200 0.49 7.34 11.91
CA LEU A 200 1.61 7.91 11.16
C LEU A 200 2.84 7.01 11.20
N SER A 201 3.18 6.46 12.36
CA SER A 201 4.33 5.58 12.56
C SER A 201 4.21 4.25 11.81
N LEU A 202 2.98 3.77 11.58
CA LEU A 202 2.72 2.54 10.81
C LEU A 202 3.26 2.64 9.38
N PHE A 203 3.10 3.79 8.72
CA PHE A 203 3.60 4.00 7.37
C PHE A 203 5.14 3.98 7.27
N VAL A 204 5.82 4.30 8.36
CA VAL A 204 7.30 4.29 8.44
C VAL A 204 7.84 2.91 8.85
N GLY A 205 6.96 1.94 9.16
CA GLY A 205 7.38 0.60 9.56
C GLY A 205 8.10 0.53 10.91
N THR A 206 7.97 1.58 11.73
CA THR A 206 8.57 1.62 13.09
C THR A 206 7.60 1.04 14.11
N THR A 207 8.14 0.39 15.14
CA THR A 207 7.33 -0.05 16.27
C THR A 207 6.87 1.16 17.10
N VAL A 208 5.59 1.18 17.45
CA VAL A 208 4.94 2.28 18.20
C VAL A 208 5.60 2.57 19.56
N THR A 209 6.45 1.66 20.04
CA THR A 209 7.13 1.79 21.34
C THR A 209 8.34 2.70 21.33
N ASP A 210 8.94 2.97 20.16
CA ASP A 210 10.27 3.59 20.11
C ASP A 210 10.23 5.10 19.82
N THR A 211 9.56 5.51 18.74
CA THR A 211 9.57 6.93 18.31
C THR A 211 8.22 7.33 17.74
N LEU A 212 7.67 8.45 18.21
CA LEU A 212 6.50 9.08 17.63
C LEU A 212 6.96 10.28 16.77
N PHE A 213 6.49 10.33 15.53
CA PHE A 213 6.81 11.43 14.62
C PHE A 213 5.82 12.57 14.77
N HIS A 214 6.35 13.77 15.02
CA HIS A 214 5.56 14.98 15.18
C HIS A 214 5.73 15.91 13.96
N PRO A 215 4.68 16.14 13.14
CA PRO A 215 4.70 17.14 12.08
C PRO A 215 5.05 18.53 12.60
N VAL A 216 5.99 19.22 11.93
CA VAL A 216 6.40 20.56 12.28
C VAL A 216 5.50 21.60 11.64
N GLU A 217 4.93 21.29 10.49
CA GLU A 217 4.05 22.15 9.71
C GLU A 217 2.66 22.27 10.35
N GLU A 218 1.96 23.33 10.00
CA GLU A 218 0.55 23.55 10.35
C GLU A 218 -0.32 23.42 9.11
N LEU A 219 -1.58 23.01 9.31
CA LEU A 219 -2.57 23.00 8.23
C LEU A 219 -2.75 24.41 7.67
N LYS A 220 -2.49 24.53 6.36
CA LYS A 220 -2.65 25.80 5.63
C LYS A 220 -3.48 25.53 4.38
N LYS A 221 -4.08 26.59 3.87
CA LYS A 221 -4.80 26.56 2.59
C LYS A 221 -3.83 26.97 1.48
N PRO A 222 -3.37 26.03 0.64
CA PRO A 222 -2.69 26.41 -0.59
C PRO A 222 -3.73 27.03 -1.57
N GLU A 223 -3.40 28.20 -2.10
CA GLU A 223 -4.24 28.82 -3.14
C GLU A 223 -3.90 28.18 -4.49
N GLN A 224 -4.78 27.31 -4.96
CA GLN A 224 -4.62 26.62 -6.25
C GLN A 224 -5.92 26.66 -7.03
N VAL A 225 -5.80 26.92 -8.33
CA VAL A 225 -6.91 26.91 -9.27
C VAL A 225 -6.59 25.93 -10.39
N PHE A 226 -7.47 24.98 -10.62
CA PHE A 226 -7.28 23.92 -11.62
C PHE A 226 -8.30 24.03 -12.74
N VAL A 227 -7.89 23.59 -13.94
CA VAL A 227 -8.76 23.46 -15.11
C VAL A 227 -9.09 21.98 -15.31
N LEU A 228 -10.37 21.61 -15.17
CA LEU A 228 -10.83 20.22 -15.20
C LEU A 228 -10.37 19.43 -16.43
N ASN A 229 -10.46 20.03 -17.64
CA ASN A 229 -10.07 19.30 -18.86
C ASN A 229 -8.58 18.92 -18.86
N GLY A 230 -7.70 19.82 -18.39
CA GLY A 230 -6.28 19.52 -18.27
C GLY A 230 -5.98 18.42 -17.24
N LEU A 231 -6.77 18.35 -16.14
CA LEU A 231 -6.65 17.28 -15.16
C LEU A 231 -7.06 15.92 -15.74
N ILE A 232 -8.14 15.86 -16.52
CA ILE A 232 -8.58 14.61 -17.16
C ILE A 232 -7.57 14.13 -18.20
N GLU A 233 -7.04 15.02 -19.03
CA GLU A 233 -6.01 14.69 -20.02
C GLU A 233 -4.73 14.18 -19.32
N GLY A 234 -4.28 14.89 -18.29
CA GLY A 234 -3.13 14.48 -17.49
C GLY A 234 -3.33 13.11 -16.80
N ALA A 235 -4.53 12.85 -16.28
CA ALA A 235 -4.85 11.56 -15.67
C ALA A 235 -4.78 10.40 -16.68
N ILE A 236 -5.27 10.60 -17.89
CA ILE A 236 -5.21 9.57 -18.94
C ILE A 236 -3.76 9.27 -19.34
N GLU A 237 -2.86 10.25 -19.28
CA GLU A 237 -1.46 10.07 -19.65
C GLU A 237 -0.57 9.51 -18.52
N HIS A 238 -0.88 9.83 -17.27
CA HIS A 238 0.07 9.61 -16.16
C HIS A 238 -0.41 8.62 -15.10
N ARG A 239 -1.70 8.27 -15.05
CA ARG A 239 -2.21 7.34 -14.01
C ARG A 239 -1.65 5.94 -14.19
N SER A 240 -0.93 5.47 -13.18
CA SER A 240 -0.25 4.17 -13.21
C SER A 240 -1.20 2.99 -13.34
N ASP A 241 -2.39 3.03 -12.70
CA ASP A 241 -3.41 1.98 -12.83
C ASP A 241 -3.98 1.86 -14.26
N LEU A 242 -4.18 3.00 -14.93
CA LEU A 242 -4.61 3.01 -16.34
C LEU A 242 -3.50 2.50 -17.26
N LEU A 243 -2.25 2.89 -16.99
CA LEU A 243 -1.09 2.38 -17.71
C LEU A 243 -0.91 0.87 -17.47
N ALA A 244 -1.15 0.39 -16.24
CA ALA A 244 -1.16 -1.05 -15.92
C ALA A 244 -2.26 -1.80 -16.70
N ALA A 245 -3.47 -1.25 -16.78
CA ALA A 245 -4.56 -1.83 -17.54
C ALA A 245 -4.22 -1.89 -19.05
N LEU A 246 -3.62 -0.83 -19.61
CA LEU A 246 -3.13 -0.81 -20.99
C LEU A 246 -2.05 -1.87 -21.20
N LYS A 247 -1.06 -1.97 -20.29
CA LYS A 247 0.01 -2.96 -20.37
C LYS A 247 -0.52 -4.38 -20.25
N ASN A 248 -1.54 -4.59 -19.42
CA ASN A 248 -2.22 -5.89 -19.30
C ASN A 248 -2.88 -6.34 -20.62
N THR A 249 -3.34 -5.40 -21.47
CA THR A 249 -3.82 -5.78 -22.83
C THR A 249 -2.67 -6.33 -23.69
N GLU A 250 -1.46 -5.79 -23.56
CA GLU A 250 -0.29 -6.32 -24.24
C GLU A 250 0.08 -7.70 -23.70
N VAL A 251 0.11 -7.89 -22.39
CA VAL A 251 0.36 -9.19 -21.74
C VAL A 251 -0.62 -10.25 -22.27
N ALA A 252 -1.92 -9.97 -22.26
CA ALA A 252 -2.95 -10.89 -22.76
C ALA A 252 -2.79 -11.19 -24.27
N ARG A 253 -2.35 -10.24 -25.08
CA ARG A 253 -2.00 -10.47 -26.49
C ARG A 253 -0.75 -11.37 -26.64
N ARG A 254 0.26 -11.21 -25.76
CA ARG A 254 1.45 -12.08 -25.74
C ARG A 254 1.10 -13.50 -25.31
N GLU A 255 0.19 -13.67 -24.33
CA GLU A 255 -0.37 -14.98 -23.96
C GLU A 255 -1.07 -15.66 -25.14
N LEU A 256 -1.87 -14.92 -25.91
CA LEU A 256 -2.49 -15.45 -27.13
C LEU A 256 -1.44 -15.89 -28.17
N ILE A 257 -0.36 -15.13 -28.31
CA ILE A 257 0.73 -15.51 -29.20
C ILE A 257 1.42 -16.78 -28.71
N LEU A 258 1.70 -16.90 -27.40
CA LEU A 258 2.29 -18.08 -26.79
C LEU A 258 1.38 -19.30 -27.00
N ALA A 259 0.09 -19.20 -26.69
CA ALA A 259 -0.89 -20.30 -26.90
C ALA A 259 -0.98 -20.74 -28.37
N LYS A 260 -0.81 -19.82 -29.33
CA LYS A 260 -0.70 -20.18 -30.76
C LYS A 260 0.63 -20.87 -31.08
N ARG A 261 1.73 -20.58 -30.40
CA ARG A 261 3.03 -21.23 -30.59
C ARG A 261 3.08 -22.61 -29.98
N GLU A 262 2.39 -22.82 -28.85
CA GLU A 262 2.24 -24.13 -28.21
C GLU A 262 1.49 -25.18 -29.07
N LYS A 263 0.83 -24.77 -30.15
CA LYS A 263 0.32 -25.70 -31.15
C LYS A 263 1.42 -26.41 -31.96
N ARG A 264 2.60 -25.82 -32.02
CA ARG A 264 3.71 -26.41 -32.77
C ARG A 264 4.36 -27.46 -31.88
N PRO A 265 4.59 -28.67 -32.42
CA PRO A 265 5.26 -29.72 -31.68
C PRO A 265 6.71 -29.30 -31.39
N ASP A 266 7.20 -29.65 -30.22
CA ASP A 266 8.61 -29.62 -29.93
C ASP A 266 9.33 -30.76 -30.65
N VAL A 267 10.61 -30.58 -30.97
CA VAL A 267 11.41 -31.61 -31.65
C VAL A 267 12.46 -32.08 -30.67
N GLU A 268 12.44 -33.38 -30.37
CA GLU A 268 13.46 -34.00 -29.55
C GLU A 268 14.54 -34.62 -30.46
N PHE A 269 15.77 -34.30 -30.18
CA PHE A 269 16.95 -34.92 -30.78
C PHE A 269 17.59 -35.86 -29.77
N SER A 270 17.92 -37.09 -30.18
CA SER A 270 18.62 -38.02 -29.33
C SER A 270 19.84 -38.63 -30.01
N LEU A 271 20.86 -38.89 -29.18
CA LEU A 271 22.07 -39.60 -29.52
C LEU A 271 22.29 -40.72 -28.52
N GLY A 272 22.34 -41.96 -29.01
CA GLY A 272 22.52 -43.15 -28.19
C GLY A 272 23.80 -43.90 -28.52
N TRP A 273 24.33 -44.53 -27.49
CA TRP A 273 25.35 -45.56 -27.64
C TRP A 273 24.86 -46.82 -26.94
N SER A 274 25.04 -47.98 -27.61
CA SER A 274 24.66 -49.25 -27.07
C SER A 274 25.82 -50.26 -27.10
N HIS A 275 25.92 -51.10 -26.08
CA HIS A 275 26.81 -52.24 -26.03
C HIS A 275 25.95 -53.50 -25.89
N ASN A 276 25.98 -54.38 -26.89
CA ASN A 276 25.27 -55.63 -26.88
C ASN A 276 26.28 -56.73 -26.60
N LYS A 277 26.05 -57.56 -25.57
CA LYS A 277 26.85 -58.74 -25.29
C LYS A 277 26.56 -59.83 -26.30
N ARG A 278 27.45 -60.84 -26.39
CA ARG A 278 27.31 -61.99 -27.28
C ARG A 278 25.99 -62.72 -27.04
N VAL A 279 25.25 -62.90 -28.10
CA VAL A 279 24.04 -63.74 -28.13
C VAL A 279 24.46 -65.21 -28.39
N ARG A 280 23.97 -66.11 -27.55
CA ARG A 280 24.31 -67.56 -27.60
C ARG A 280 23.14 -68.38 -28.12
N ASN A 281 22.08 -67.77 -28.58
CA ASN A 281 20.91 -68.39 -29.15
C ASN A 281 21.33 -69.28 -30.32
N GLU A 282 20.76 -70.52 -30.42
CA GLU A 282 21.16 -71.52 -31.43
C GLU A 282 20.67 -71.13 -32.84
N GLU A 283 19.52 -70.43 -32.95
CA GLU A 283 18.94 -70.04 -34.23
C GLU A 283 19.56 -68.73 -34.80
N ALA A 284 19.98 -67.78 -33.93
CA ALA A 284 20.54 -66.49 -34.31
C ALA A 284 21.72 -66.09 -33.43
N PRO A 285 22.86 -66.76 -33.48
CA PRO A 285 24.06 -66.36 -32.72
C PRO A 285 24.66 -65.07 -33.26
N ALA A 286 25.04 -64.12 -32.35
CA ALA A 286 25.66 -62.89 -32.75
C ALA A 286 26.86 -62.54 -31.86
N PRO A 287 27.98 -62.02 -32.38
CA PRO A 287 29.11 -61.53 -31.58
C PRO A 287 28.70 -60.27 -30.79
N ALA A 288 29.46 -59.96 -29.71
CA ALA A 288 29.30 -58.71 -29.02
C ALA A 288 29.64 -57.53 -29.97
N PHE A 289 28.83 -56.47 -29.97
CA PHE A 289 29.01 -55.30 -30.80
C PHE A 289 28.56 -54.00 -30.09
N ASN A 290 29.14 -52.92 -30.55
CA ASN A 290 28.70 -51.56 -30.16
C ASN A 290 27.87 -50.96 -31.27
N GLY A 291 26.80 -50.28 -30.88
CA GLY A 291 25.93 -49.52 -31.78
C GLY A 291 25.93 -48.03 -31.42
N VAL A 292 25.71 -47.20 -32.42
CA VAL A 292 25.46 -45.78 -32.22
C VAL A 292 24.13 -45.49 -32.92
N SER A 293 23.22 -44.81 -32.22
CA SER A 293 21.92 -44.39 -32.72
C SER A 293 21.76 -42.89 -32.70
N ALA A 294 21.08 -42.34 -33.66
CA ALA A 294 20.63 -40.96 -33.68
C ALA A 294 19.14 -40.94 -33.99
N GLY A 295 18.39 -40.20 -33.19
CA GLY A 295 16.93 -40.17 -33.29
C GLY A 295 16.39 -38.75 -33.36
N ILE A 296 15.22 -38.63 -33.99
CA ILE A 296 14.40 -37.42 -33.95
C ILE A 296 12.98 -37.89 -33.59
N ALA A 297 12.44 -37.36 -32.48
CA ALA A 297 11.07 -37.60 -32.06
C ALA A 297 10.23 -36.32 -32.17
N ILE A 298 9.07 -36.43 -32.78
CA ILE A 298 8.13 -35.30 -32.95
C ILE A 298 6.77 -35.79 -32.44
N PRO A 299 6.24 -35.22 -31.32
CA PRO A 299 4.92 -35.57 -30.80
C PRO A 299 3.85 -35.09 -31.78
N LEU A 300 3.01 -36.03 -32.25
CA LEU A 300 1.93 -35.74 -33.20
C LEU A 300 0.63 -35.48 -32.43
N SER A 301 0.28 -34.20 -32.26
CA SER A 301 -0.91 -33.76 -31.52
C SER A 301 -2.16 -33.82 -32.44
N PHE A 302 -2.78 -34.99 -32.60
CA PHE A 302 -3.94 -35.13 -33.46
C PHE A 302 -5.28 -34.73 -32.82
N SER A 303 -5.41 -34.75 -31.48
CA SER A 303 -6.72 -34.74 -30.83
C SER A 303 -7.43 -33.38 -30.81
N SER A 304 -6.75 -32.28 -30.58
CA SER A 304 -7.46 -30.98 -30.46
C SER A 304 -6.72 -29.77 -31.03
N LEU A 305 -5.45 -29.94 -31.44
CA LEU A 305 -4.58 -28.84 -31.88
C LEU A 305 -4.62 -27.64 -30.91
N ASN A 306 -4.80 -27.89 -29.63
CA ASN A 306 -4.88 -26.84 -28.58
C ASN A 306 -5.93 -25.74 -28.87
N ARG A 307 -7.04 -26.05 -29.57
CA ARG A 307 -8.05 -25.07 -29.98
C ARG A 307 -8.69 -24.37 -28.77
N GLY A 308 -8.97 -25.16 -27.72
CA GLY A 308 -9.53 -24.62 -26.46
C GLY A 308 -8.67 -23.58 -25.83
N ALA A 309 -7.36 -23.83 -25.63
CA ALA A 309 -6.41 -22.91 -25.03
C ALA A 309 -6.27 -21.62 -25.84
N VAL A 310 -6.19 -21.72 -27.19
CA VAL A 310 -6.12 -20.52 -28.04
C VAL A 310 -7.40 -19.70 -27.99
N ASN A 311 -8.58 -20.35 -27.97
CA ASN A 311 -9.84 -19.63 -27.86
C ASN A 311 -9.96 -18.96 -26.47
N ALA A 312 -9.57 -19.64 -25.39
CA ALA A 312 -9.52 -19.05 -24.05
C ALA A 312 -8.60 -17.82 -24.00
N ALA A 313 -7.40 -17.92 -24.55
CA ALA A 313 -6.46 -16.79 -24.63
C ALA A 313 -6.99 -15.63 -25.49
N ARG A 314 -7.75 -15.94 -26.57
CA ARG A 314 -8.41 -14.91 -27.38
C ARG A 314 -9.48 -14.16 -26.60
N PHE A 315 -10.30 -14.87 -25.81
CA PHE A 315 -11.33 -14.23 -24.99
C PHE A 315 -10.70 -13.42 -23.86
N ARG A 316 -9.60 -13.90 -23.24
CA ARG A 316 -8.85 -13.13 -22.23
C ARG A 316 -8.27 -11.84 -22.83
N ALA A 317 -7.71 -11.89 -24.02
CA ALA A 317 -7.23 -10.68 -24.70
C ALA A 317 -8.36 -9.67 -24.96
N ARG A 318 -9.54 -10.14 -25.40
CA ARG A 318 -10.70 -9.26 -25.57
C ARG A 318 -11.25 -8.73 -24.23
N GLN A 319 -11.24 -9.54 -23.20
CA GLN A 319 -11.60 -9.13 -21.84
C GLN A 319 -10.68 -8.01 -21.34
N ALA A 320 -9.37 -8.14 -21.49
CA ALA A 320 -8.41 -7.11 -21.11
C ALA A 320 -8.63 -5.78 -21.85
N GLU A 321 -8.97 -5.84 -23.15
CA GLU A 321 -9.32 -4.64 -23.93
C GLU A 321 -10.57 -3.93 -23.35
N LEU A 322 -11.63 -4.68 -23.04
CA LEU A 322 -12.84 -4.12 -22.45
C LEU A 322 -12.61 -3.55 -21.05
N GLN A 323 -11.74 -4.20 -20.25
CA GLN A 323 -11.35 -3.72 -18.94
C GLN A 323 -10.57 -2.39 -19.03
N TYR A 324 -9.69 -2.25 -20.01
CA TYR A 324 -9.01 -0.99 -20.27
C TYR A 324 -9.99 0.12 -20.69
N GLU A 325 -10.93 -0.16 -21.60
CA GLU A 325 -11.96 0.80 -21.99
C GLU A 325 -12.80 1.23 -20.76
N GLN A 326 -13.20 0.29 -19.92
CA GLN A 326 -13.91 0.55 -18.65
C GLN A 326 -13.08 1.41 -17.70
N MET A 327 -11.78 1.14 -17.56
CA MET A 327 -10.88 1.91 -16.70
C MET A 327 -10.75 3.35 -17.19
N CYS A 328 -10.70 3.60 -18.49
CA CYS A 328 -10.69 4.97 -19.05
C CYS A 328 -11.93 5.80 -18.61
N LEU A 329 -13.11 5.18 -18.62
CA LEU A 329 -14.34 5.82 -18.15
C LEU A 329 -14.33 6.05 -16.64
N GLN A 330 -13.79 5.08 -15.90
CA GLN A 330 -13.66 5.16 -14.45
C GLN A 330 -12.74 6.31 -14.03
N VAL A 331 -11.57 6.43 -14.66
CA VAL A 331 -10.61 7.53 -14.43
C VAL A 331 -11.27 8.90 -14.62
N GLN A 332 -11.98 9.09 -15.73
CA GLN A 332 -12.68 10.36 -15.98
C GLN A 332 -13.69 10.69 -14.88
N ARG A 333 -14.47 9.70 -14.43
CA ARG A 333 -15.45 9.87 -13.35
C ARG A 333 -14.78 10.21 -12.02
N GLU A 334 -13.68 9.53 -11.69
CA GLU A 334 -12.94 9.72 -10.44
C GLU A 334 -12.30 11.11 -10.37
N VAL A 335 -11.65 11.55 -11.45
CA VAL A 335 -11.06 12.91 -11.52
C VAL A 335 -12.15 13.97 -11.41
N MET A 336 -13.28 13.80 -12.10
CA MET A 336 -14.42 14.73 -12.00
C MET A 336 -14.98 14.79 -10.57
N GLY A 337 -15.14 13.63 -9.93
CA GLY A 337 -15.64 13.56 -8.55
C GLY A 337 -14.68 14.22 -7.55
N ALA A 338 -13.38 13.93 -7.65
CA ALA A 338 -12.35 14.53 -6.80
C ALA A 338 -12.26 16.06 -7.02
N TYR A 339 -12.35 16.53 -8.26
CA TYR A 339 -12.36 17.96 -8.56
C TYR A 339 -13.57 18.67 -7.96
N GLN A 340 -14.78 18.11 -8.07
CA GLN A 340 -15.97 18.67 -7.45
C GLN A 340 -15.87 18.72 -5.92
N GLN A 341 -15.32 17.67 -5.31
CA GLN A 341 -15.09 17.62 -3.87
C GLN A 341 -14.09 18.70 -3.44
N PHE A 342 -12.97 18.83 -4.15
CA PHE A 342 -11.97 19.88 -3.90
C PHE A 342 -12.60 21.28 -3.99
N GLN A 343 -13.37 21.59 -5.05
CA GLN A 343 -14.05 22.86 -5.18
C GLN A 343 -15.03 23.14 -4.04
N SER A 344 -15.80 22.14 -3.64
CA SER A 344 -16.75 22.28 -2.53
C SER A 344 -16.02 22.63 -1.22
N GLN A 345 -14.92 21.94 -0.90
CA GLN A 345 -14.13 22.22 0.30
C GLN A 345 -13.46 23.60 0.23
N ALA A 346 -12.96 24.00 -0.94
CA ALA A 346 -12.39 25.33 -1.13
C ALA A 346 -13.40 26.47 -0.84
N LEU A 347 -14.66 26.29 -1.27
CA LEU A 347 -15.73 27.24 -0.98
C LEU A 347 -16.10 27.26 0.50
N GLN A 348 -16.12 26.12 1.18
CA GLN A 348 -16.40 26.04 2.62
C GLN A 348 -15.31 26.75 3.43
N VAL A 349 -14.03 26.49 3.15
CA VAL A 349 -12.91 27.20 3.82
C VAL A 349 -13.05 28.71 3.62
N LYS A 350 -13.30 29.17 2.38
CA LYS A 350 -13.51 30.58 2.07
C LYS A 350 -14.67 31.18 2.86
N HIS A 351 -15.72 30.41 3.10
CA HIS A 351 -16.88 30.88 3.86
C HIS A 351 -16.55 31.07 5.35
N TYR A 352 -15.78 30.16 5.95
CA TYR A 352 -15.30 30.33 7.33
C TYR A 352 -14.38 31.55 7.48
N GLU A 353 -13.41 31.69 6.56
CA GLU A 353 -12.47 32.84 6.53
C GLU A 353 -13.17 34.17 6.23
N GLY A 354 -14.31 34.14 5.55
CA GLY A 354 -15.13 35.29 5.14
C GLY A 354 -15.84 36.02 6.28
N GLY A 355 -15.68 35.56 7.54
CA GLY A 355 -16.18 36.28 8.70
C GLY A 355 -16.76 35.42 9.83
N ILE A 356 -17.11 34.15 9.60
CA ILE A 356 -17.74 33.29 10.63
C ILE A 356 -16.83 33.17 11.86
N LEU A 357 -15.52 32.91 11.67
CA LEU A 357 -14.54 32.79 12.77
C LEU A 357 -14.51 34.08 13.60
N LYS A 358 -14.42 35.22 12.93
CA LYS A 358 -14.38 36.52 13.60
C LYS A 358 -15.67 36.84 14.34
N GLN A 359 -16.82 36.57 13.72
CA GLN A 359 -18.13 36.78 14.35
C GLN A 359 -18.31 35.95 15.61
N ALA A 360 -17.91 34.69 15.58
CA ALA A 360 -17.98 33.80 16.75
C ALA A 360 -17.08 34.29 17.88
N GLN A 361 -15.86 34.79 17.56
CA GLN A 361 -14.95 35.37 18.51
C GLN A 361 -15.52 36.66 19.10
N ASP A 362 -15.99 37.60 18.27
CA ASP A 362 -16.55 38.90 18.71
C ASP A 362 -17.76 38.67 19.64
N VAL A 363 -18.61 37.65 19.36
CA VAL A 363 -19.74 37.29 20.25
C VAL A 363 -19.25 36.79 21.59
N LEU A 364 -18.27 35.90 21.62
CA LEU A 364 -17.71 35.38 22.87
C LEU A 364 -17.07 36.49 23.71
N GLU A 365 -16.23 37.33 23.11
CA GLU A 365 -15.57 38.45 23.80
C GLU A 365 -16.61 39.45 24.37
N GLY A 366 -17.65 39.77 23.60
CA GLY A 366 -18.74 40.60 24.02
C GLY A 366 -19.52 40.05 25.23
N LYS A 367 -19.80 38.69 25.21
CA LYS A 367 -20.48 38.03 26.32
C LYS A 367 -19.60 37.96 27.57
N ILE A 368 -18.31 37.71 27.46
CA ILE A 368 -17.37 37.74 28.59
C ILE A 368 -17.32 39.14 29.20
N TYR A 369 -17.25 40.20 28.37
CA TYR A 369 -17.24 41.61 28.84
C TYR A 369 -18.52 41.91 29.63
N SER A 370 -19.73 41.60 29.06
CA SER A 370 -21.00 41.88 29.72
C SER A 370 -21.21 41.07 31.00
N TYR A 371 -20.73 39.84 31.08
CA TYR A 371 -20.79 39.00 32.30
C TYR A 371 -19.96 39.60 33.43
N ASN A 372 -18.76 40.08 33.11
CA ASN A 372 -17.90 40.71 34.12
C ASN A 372 -18.55 41.97 34.74
N ARG A 373 -19.50 42.57 34.03
CA ARG A 373 -20.31 43.72 34.50
C ARG A 373 -21.61 43.28 35.19
N GLY A 374 -21.95 42.01 35.16
CA GLY A 374 -23.18 41.47 35.70
C GLY A 374 -24.42 41.72 34.84
N GLU A 375 -24.23 41.98 33.53
CA GLU A 375 -25.32 42.29 32.55
C GLU A 375 -25.91 41.06 31.91
N VAL A 376 -25.19 39.93 31.90
CA VAL A 376 -25.62 38.65 31.32
C VAL A 376 -25.34 37.50 32.27
N SER A 377 -26.07 36.38 32.11
CA SER A 377 -25.92 35.18 32.91
C SER A 377 -24.71 34.32 32.49
N LEU A 378 -24.21 33.48 33.42
CA LEU A 378 -23.20 32.48 33.13
C LEU A 378 -23.61 31.57 31.93
N LEU A 379 -24.89 31.18 31.82
CA LEU A 379 -25.42 30.35 30.75
C LEU A 379 -25.16 30.97 29.36
N GLU A 380 -25.25 32.30 29.25
CA GLU A 380 -24.99 32.99 27.99
C GLU A 380 -23.54 32.95 27.56
N ILE A 381 -22.59 33.01 28.52
CA ILE A 381 -21.17 32.78 28.23
C ILE A 381 -20.91 31.35 27.79
N LEU A 382 -21.46 30.37 28.53
CA LEU A 382 -21.27 28.95 28.22
C LEU A 382 -21.77 28.62 26.80
N ASN A 383 -22.92 29.18 26.42
CA ASN A 383 -23.42 29.01 25.04
C ASN A 383 -22.53 29.70 23.99
N ALA A 384 -22.03 30.89 24.27
CA ALA A 384 -21.12 31.60 23.37
C ALA A 384 -19.76 30.88 23.25
N GLN A 385 -19.21 30.37 24.36
CA GLN A 385 -17.99 29.59 24.36
C GLN A 385 -18.15 28.30 23.54
N ARG A 386 -19.23 27.54 23.78
CA ARG A 386 -19.51 26.32 23.01
C ARG A 386 -19.64 26.60 21.52
N THR A 387 -20.36 27.66 21.12
CA THR A 387 -20.49 28.06 19.72
C THR A 387 -19.15 28.42 19.11
N TYR A 388 -18.29 29.15 19.84
CA TYR A 388 -16.94 29.51 19.37
C TYR A 388 -16.06 28.29 19.18
N ASP A 389 -16.04 27.37 20.15
CA ASP A 389 -15.25 26.13 20.10
C ASP A 389 -15.72 25.21 18.96
N GLU A 390 -17.03 25.10 18.75
CA GLU A 390 -17.62 24.35 17.62
C GLU A 390 -17.21 24.96 16.27
N VAL A 391 -17.28 26.27 16.11
CA VAL A 391 -16.87 26.97 14.88
C VAL A 391 -15.38 26.78 14.60
N GLN A 392 -14.54 26.88 15.62
CA GLN A 392 -13.10 26.63 15.46
C GLN A 392 -12.81 25.17 15.06
N ALA A 393 -13.42 24.21 15.76
CA ALA A 393 -13.24 22.79 15.45
C ALA A 393 -13.72 22.45 14.01
N GLN A 394 -14.87 22.96 13.61
CA GLN A 394 -15.41 22.78 12.26
C GLN A 394 -14.52 23.43 11.19
N TYR A 395 -13.91 24.58 11.49
CA TYR A 395 -12.96 25.21 10.57
C TYR A 395 -11.72 24.35 10.36
N ILE A 396 -11.12 23.82 11.44
CA ILE A 396 -9.95 22.92 11.36
C ILE A 396 -10.30 21.65 10.59
N GLU A 397 -11.47 21.06 10.84
CA GLU A 397 -11.96 19.90 10.09
C GLU A 397 -12.18 20.23 8.61
N THR A 398 -12.77 21.38 8.29
CA THR A 398 -12.94 21.84 6.90
C THR A 398 -11.62 22.08 6.21
N LEU A 399 -10.62 22.62 6.92
CA LEU A 399 -9.28 22.85 6.41
C LEU A 399 -8.53 21.52 6.15
N PHE A 400 -8.71 20.54 7.03
CA PHE A 400 -8.22 19.19 6.80
C PHE A 400 -8.89 18.55 5.57
N ASN A 401 -10.22 18.62 5.47
CA ASN A 401 -10.97 18.06 4.35
C ASN A 401 -10.57 18.72 3.01
N TYR A 402 -10.26 20.00 3.02
CA TYR A 402 -9.73 20.72 1.85
C TYR A 402 -8.37 20.16 1.40
N ASN A 403 -7.43 20.00 2.34
CA ASN A 403 -6.11 19.44 2.04
C ASN A 403 -6.20 17.96 1.63
N ALA A 404 -7.03 17.17 2.29
CA ALA A 404 -7.29 15.78 1.92
C ALA A 404 -7.92 15.68 0.52
N ALA A 405 -8.87 16.56 0.18
CA ALA A 405 -9.46 16.61 -1.15
C ALA A 405 -8.44 16.99 -2.24
N LEU A 406 -7.45 17.84 -1.91
CA LEU A 406 -6.34 18.15 -2.82
C LEU A 406 -5.48 16.91 -3.06
N VAL A 407 -5.07 16.20 -1.99
CA VAL A 407 -4.31 14.94 -2.09
C VAL A 407 -5.06 13.90 -2.91
N GLU A 408 -6.37 13.77 -2.70
CA GLU A 408 -7.22 12.87 -3.48
C GLU A 408 -7.30 13.29 -4.95
N LEU A 409 -7.34 14.58 -5.24
CA LEU A 409 -7.31 15.08 -6.61
C LEU A 409 -5.98 14.74 -7.29
N GLU A 410 -4.85 14.95 -6.61
CA GLU A 410 -3.51 14.58 -7.08
C GLU A 410 -3.40 13.07 -7.33
N ARG A 411 -3.88 12.24 -6.39
CA ARG A 411 -3.95 10.79 -6.55
C ARG A 411 -4.76 10.38 -7.78
N ASN A 412 -5.93 10.98 -7.97
CA ASN A 412 -6.81 10.65 -9.10
C ASN A 412 -6.29 11.18 -10.44
N CYS A 413 -5.49 12.24 -10.45
CA CYS A 413 -4.82 12.73 -11.65
C CYS A 413 -3.51 11.97 -11.96
N GLY A 414 -2.94 11.24 -11.00
CA GLY A 414 -1.65 10.57 -11.16
C GLY A 414 -0.47 11.55 -11.25
N ILE A 415 -0.67 12.80 -10.82
CA ILE A 415 0.34 13.86 -10.84
C ILE A 415 0.43 14.41 -9.42
N TRP A 416 1.64 14.46 -8.86
CA TRP A 416 1.90 14.99 -7.54
C TRP A 416 2.42 16.42 -7.65
N ASP A 417 2.07 17.30 -6.70
CA ASP A 417 2.34 18.73 -6.74
C ASP A 417 1.81 19.41 -8.00
N ILE A 418 0.54 19.19 -8.32
CA ILE A 418 -0.13 19.81 -9.46
C ILE A 418 -0.04 21.33 -9.32
N LYS A 419 0.63 21.95 -10.29
CA LYS A 419 0.66 23.42 -10.38
C LYS A 419 -0.59 23.88 -11.14
N GLY A 420 -1.33 24.80 -10.51
CA GLY A 420 -2.52 25.40 -11.10
C GLY A 420 -2.23 26.26 -12.34
#